data_9e599831a6b2834862d2d4b21d35e353
#
_entry.id   9e599831a6b2834862d2d4b21d35e353
#
_cell.length_a   1.000
_cell.length_b   1.000
_cell.length_c   1.000
_cell.angle_alpha   90.00
_cell.angle_beta   90.00
_cell.angle_gamma   90.00
#
_symmetry.space_group_name_H-M   'P 1'
#
loop_
_entity.id
_entity.type
_entity.pdbx_description
1 polymer ?
#
loop_
_entity_poly.entity_id
_entity_poly.type
_entity_poly.pdbx_seq_one_letter_code
_entity_poly.pdbx_strand_id
1 'polypeptide(L)'
;MCWTCNINKLKAQIAKEDINVYKIVKKATKEYCISPFMDYTYYSKDIQPSLTLGVTIEPRSIFAKITEGYHSYSSVNFVFDSVVEGIFGGYVKTIQCGNRKEIFRVDNSLYLAIFIIPSGCVYFTNEEGEIVSNKIRYTGKYIKL
;
A
#
# COMPACT_ATOMS: atom_id res chain seq x y z
N MET A 1 5.89 -2.32 -7.94
CA MET A 1 6.17 -0.87 -7.83
C MET A 1 7.23 -0.65 -6.77
N CYS A 2 8.27 0.11 -7.07
CA CYS A 2 9.35 0.38 -6.12
C CYS A 2 8.97 1.54 -5.20
N TRP A 3 9.16 1.37 -3.92
CA TRP A 3 9.08 2.45 -2.96
C TRP A 3 10.33 3.33 -3.06
N THR A 4 10.15 4.64 -3.12
CA THR A 4 11.25 5.61 -3.21
C THR A 4 11.11 6.70 -2.16
N CYS A 5 12.22 7.20 -1.68
CA CYS A 5 12.29 8.28 -0.71
C CYS A 5 13.51 9.15 -0.97
N ASN A 6 13.43 10.45 -0.68
CA ASN A 6 14.60 11.31 -0.66
C ASN A 6 15.60 10.76 0.37
N ILE A 7 16.86 10.62 -0.03
CA ILE A 7 17.91 10.05 0.81
C ILE A 7 18.08 10.78 2.15
N ASN A 8 17.84 12.09 2.18
CA ASN A 8 17.95 12.90 3.40
C ASN A 8 16.79 12.65 4.38
N LYS A 9 15.71 12.04 3.92
CA LYS A 9 14.51 11.71 4.73
C LYS A 9 14.38 10.23 5.00
N LEU A 10 15.31 9.43 4.51
CA LEU A 10 15.31 7.98 4.71
C LEU A 10 15.62 7.67 6.18
N LYS A 11 14.64 7.07 6.87
CA LYS A 11 14.78 6.67 8.26
C LYS A 11 14.01 5.39 8.52
N ALA A 12 14.72 4.37 8.99
CA ALA A 12 14.10 3.16 9.48
C ALA A 12 13.39 3.44 10.81
N GLN A 13 12.16 2.98 10.94
CA GLN A 13 11.37 3.11 12.13
C GLN A 13 10.98 1.72 12.64
N ILE A 14 10.82 1.59 13.95
CA ILE A 14 10.32 0.37 14.57
C ILE A 14 8.95 0.69 15.15
N ALA A 15 7.95 -0.12 14.78
CA ALA A 15 6.60 0.04 15.30
C ALA A 15 6.58 -0.24 16.80
N LYS A 16 6.23 0.76 17.61
CA LYS A 16 6.12 0.62 19.07
C LYS A 16 4.84 -0.10 19.46
N GLU A 17 3.84 -0.01 18.62
CA GLU A 17 2.53 -0.66 18.74
C GLU A 17 2.04 -1.05 17.35
N ASP A 18 0.95 -1.80 17.26
CA ASP A 18 0.34 -2.14 15.98
C ASP A 18 -0.11 -0.86 15.27
N ILE A 19 0.28 -0.73 14.00
CA ILE A 19 -0.04 0.44 13.17
C ILE A 19 -1.04 0.05 12.10
N ASN A 20 -2.18 0.75 12.05
CA ASN A 20 -3.14 0.58 10.97
C ASN A 20 -2.61 1.21 9.68
N VAL A 21 -2.63 0.43 8.62
CA VAL A 21 -2.26 0.85 7.27
C VAL A 21 -3.29 0.33 6.28
N TYR A 22 -3.26 0.83 5.05
CA TYR A 22 -4.32 0.62 4.09
C TYR A 22 -3.78 0.17 2.74
N LYS A 23 -4.52 -0.72 2.09
CA LYS A 23 -4.25 -1.14 0.71
C LYS A 23 -5.55 -1.12 -0.09
N ILE A 24 -5.45 -0.75 -1.36
CA ILE A 24 -6.54 -0.93 -2.31
C ILE A 24 -6.40 -2.33 -2.89
N VAL A 25 -7.47 -3.10 -2.82
CA VAL A 25 -7.51 -4.50 -3.27
C VAL A 25 -8.67 -4.73 -4.22
N LYS A 26 -8.57 -5.74 -5.08
CA LYS A 26 -9.62 -6.07 -6.05
C LYS A 26 -10.72 -6.97 -5.48
N LYS A 27 -10.45 -7.64 -4.37
CA LYS A 27 -11.41 -8.49 -3.66
C LYS A 27 -11.08 -8.49 -2.17
N ALA A 28 -12.11 -8.42 -1.33
CA ALA A 28 -11.95 -8.50 0.11
C ALA A 28 -13.13 -9.25 0.74
N THR A 29 -12.81 -10.14 1.68
CA THR A 29 -13.73 -10.80 2.59
C THR A 29 -13.15 -10.74 4.00
N LYS A 30 -13.88 -11.25 5.00
CA LYS A 30 -13.36 -11.30 6.37
C LYS A 30 -12.15 -12.24 6.50
N GLU A 31 -12.05 -13.27 5.66
CA GLU A 31 -11.00 -14.27 5.71
C GLU A 31 -9.79 -13.90 4.87
N TYR A 32 -9.97 -13.18 3.76
CA TYR A 32 -8.87 -12.86 2.86
C TYR A 32 -9.14 -11.63 2.00
N CYS A 33 -8.07 -11.07 1.43
CA CYS A 33 -8.16 -10.08 0.36
C CYS A 33 -7.13 -10.39 -0.73
N ILE A 34 -7.37 -9.89 -1.94
CA ILE A 34 -6.52 -10.13 -3.10
C ILE A 34 -6.00 -8.81 -3.65
N SER A 35 -4.67 -8.71 -3.76
CA SER A 35 -3.99 -7.57 -4.36
C SER A 35 -4.43 -7.33 -5.81
N PRO A 36 -4.58 -6.08 -6.27
CA PRO A 36 -4.97 -5.78 -7.65
C PRO A 36 -3.86 -6.11 -8.66
N PHE A 37 -2.61 -6.18 -8.19
CA PHE A 37 -1.45 -6.52 -9.00
C PHE A 37 -0.92 -7.87 -8.53
N MET A 38 -0.55 -8.78 -9.40
CA MET A 38 0.05 -10.07 -9.10
C MET A 38 -0.85 -11.08 -8.36
N ASP A 39 -2.13 -10.80 -8.16
CA ASP A 39 -3.10 -11.71 -7.52
C ASP A 39 -2.67 -12.31 -6.19
N TYR A 40 -1.87 -11.56 -5.42
CA TYR A 40 -1.40 -12.01 -4.13
C TYR A 40 -2.55 -12.04 -3.11
N THR A 41 -2.70 -13.17 -2.39
CA THR A 41 -3.76 -13.35 -1.40
C THR A 41 -3.21 -13.18 0.01
N TYR A 42 -3.87 -12.33 0.80
CA TYR A 42 -3.58 -12.12 2.22
C TYR A 42 -4.71 -12.70 3.06
N TYR A 43 -4.39 -13.67 3.91
CA TYR A 43 -5.36 -14.26 4.84
C TYR A 43 -5.34 -13.52 6.18
N SER A 44 -6.53 -13.26 6.74
CA SER A 44 -6.65 -12.48 7.99
C SER A 44 -6.10 -13.21 9.22
N LYS A 45 -5.92 -14.52 9.14
CA LYS A 45 -5.35 -15.32 10.23
C LYS A 45 -3.82 -15.28 10.26
N ASP A 46 -3.19 -14.87 9.16
CA ASP A 46 -1.76 -15.04 8.96
C ASP A 46 -1.03 -13.72 8.98
N ILE A 47 0.06 -13.66 9.75
CA ILE A 47 1.07 -12.62 9.57
C ILE A 47 1.92 -13.04 8.38
N GLN A 48 2.10 -12.15 7.42
CA GLN A 48 2.91 -12.44 6.25
C GLN A 48 4.38 -12.67 6.66
N PRO A 49 5.11 -13.54 5.92
CA PRO A 49 6.52 -13.78 6.20
C PRO A 49 7.34 -12.50 6.25
N SER A 50 8.35 -12.48 7.12
CA SER A 50 9.26 -11.34 7.20
C SER A 50 10.09 -11.21 5.94
N LEU A 51 10.13 -10.01 5.37
CA LEU A 51 10.97 -9.68 4.22
C LEU A 51 12.15 -8.81 4.68
N THR A 52 13.27 -8.94 3.99
CA THR A 52 14.42 -8.07 4.21
C THR A 52 14.25 -6.77 3.42
N LEU A 53 14.25 -5.65 4.12
CA LEU A 53 14.14 -4.33 3.48
C LEU A 53 15.55 -3.85 3.10
N GLY A 54 15.97 -4.16 1.88
CA GLY A 54 17.24 -3.71 1.34
C GLY A 54 17.14 -2.31 0.75
N VAL A 55 17.96 -1.39 1.23
CA VAL A 55 18.04 -0.03 0.69
C VAL A 55 19.06 0.02 -0.42
N THR A 56 18.65 0.48 -1.60
CA THR A 56 19.54 0.70 -2.73
C THR A 56 19.62 2.18 -3.04
N ILE A 57 20.84 2.71 -3.12
CA ILE A 57 21.14 4.10 -3.49
C ILE A 57 21.97 4.06 -4.76
N GLU A 58 21.42 4.59 -5.86
CA GLU A 58 22.17 4.70 -7.10
C GLU A 58 23.17 5.85 -7.04
N PRO A 59 24.35 5.72 -7.69
CA PRO A 59 25.32 6.82 -7.77
C PRO A 59 24.67 8.09 -8.34
N ARG A 60 24.93 9.24 -7.71
CA ARG A 60 24.41 10.55 -8.09
C ARG A 60 22.88 10.71 -7.99
N SER A 61 22.18 9.76 -7.41
CA SER A 61 20.75 9.90 -7.13
C SER A 61 20.51 10.52 -5.75
N ILE A 62 19.48 11.36 -5.66
CA ILE A 62 19.00 11.88 -4.37
C ILE A 62 17.92 10.98 -3.76
N PHE A 63 17.55 9.90 -4.45
CA PHE A 63 16.51 8.96 -4.02
C PHE A 63 17.11 7.61 -3.64
N ALA A 64 16.61 7.08 -2.51
CA ALA A 64 16.80 5.70 -2.13
C ALA A 64 15.60 4.88 -2.59
N LYS A 65 15.81 3.60 -2.93
CA LYS A 65 14.78 2.65 -3.36
C LYS A 65 14.73 1.45 -2.44
N ILE A 66 13.53 0.95 -2.19
CA ILE A 66 13.29 -0.35 -1.57
C ILE A 66 12.38 -1.13 -2.51
N THR A 67 12.90 -2.23 -3.06
CA THR A 67 12.19 -3.05 -4.06
C THR A 67 11.40 -4.20 -3.44
N GLU A 68 11.85 -4.69 -2.29
CA GLU A 68 11.18 -5.74 -1.54
C GLU A 68 10.54 -5.17 -0.28
N GLY A 69 9.41 -5.72 0.11
CA GLY A 69 8.67 -5.29 1.28
C GLY A 69 7.18 -5.21 1.00
N TYR A 70 6.41 -5.06 2.05
CA TYR A 70 4.96 -4.91 1.94
C TYR A 70 4.59 -3.44 1.85
N HIS A 71 4.04 -3.06 0.69
CA HIS A 71 3.64 -1.69 0.42
C HIS A 71 2.23 -1.42 0.93
N SER A 72 2.05 -0.29 1.59
CA SER A 72 0.77 0.16 2.11
C SER A 72 0.74 1.69 2.17
N TYR A 73 -0.40 2.25 2.55
CA TYR A 73 -0.57 3.69 2.69
C TYR A 73 -0.97 4.04 4.13
N SER A 74 -0.47 5.16 4.62
CA SER A 74 -0.84 5.69 5.94
C SER A 74 -2.30 6.13 5.99
N SER A 75 -2.86 6.56 4.86
CA SER A 75 -4.26 6.94 4.74
C SER A 75 -4.77 6.72 3.31
N VAL A 76 -6.05 6.43 3.18
CA VAL A 76 -6.73 6.36 1.88
C VAL A 76 -8.06 7.10 2.01
N ASN A 77 -8.26 8.11 1.17
CA ASN A 77 -9.50 8.87 1.10
C ASN A 77 -10.12 8.67 -0.28
N PHE A 78 -11.39 8.34 -0.28
CA PHE A 78 -12.14 8.25 -1.51
C PHE A 78 -12.52 9.67 -1.97
N VAL A 79 -11.82 10.16 -2.99
CA VAL A 79 -12.16 11.41 -3.65
C VAL A 79 -12.95 11.04 -4.91
N PHE A 80 -14.25 11.35 -4.89
CA PHE A 80 -15.07 11.24 -6.07
C PHE A 80 -14.69 12.39 -7.03
N ASP A 81 -13.63 12.21 -7.80
CA ASP A 81 -13.49 12.99 -9.01
C ASP A 81 -14.34 12.32 -10.09
N SER A 82 -15.07 13.12 -10.83
CA SER A 82 -15.94 12.71 -11.91
C SER A 82 -15.44 11.46 -12.65
N VAL A 83 -16.33 10.51 -12.85
CA VAL A 83 -16.08 9.34 -13.70
C VAL A 83 -15.69 9.86 -15.08
N VAL A 84 -14.40 9.80 -15.43
CA VAL A 84 -13.91 10.19 -16.75
C VAL A 84 -13.93 8.95 -17.62
N GLU A 85 -14.65 9.05 -18.75
CA GLU A 85 -14.61 8.00 -19.76
C GLU A 85 -13.18 7.88 -20.30
N GLY A 86 -12.53 6.74 -20.05
CA GLY A 86 -11.15 6.50 -20.49
C GLY A 86 -11.08 6.35 -22.00
N ILE A 87 -9.87 6.57 -22.57
CA ILE A 87 -9.57 6.47 -23.99
C ILE A 87 -9.98 5.11 -24.60
N PHE A 88 -10.16 4.08 -23.76
CA PHE A 88 -10.57 2.73 -24.17
C PHE A 88 -12.01 2.37 -23.77
N GLY A 89 -12.87 3.35 -23.50
CA GLY A 89 -14.28 3.13 -23.20
C GLY A 89 -14.58 2.59 -21.80
N GLY A 90 -13.64 2.68 -20.85
CA GLY A 90 -13.84 2.33 -19.45
C GLY A 90 -13.96 3.56 -18.54
N TYR A 91 -14.60 3.40 -17.39
CA TYR A 91 -14.64 4.41 -16.36
C TYR A 91 -13.45 4.25 -15.43
N VAL A 92 -12.92 5.37 -14.92
CA VAL A 92 -11.84 5.39 -13.94
C VAL A 92 -12.27 6.08 -12.65
N LYS A 93 -11.81 5.60 -11.52
CA LYS A 93 -11.97 6.23 -10.21
C LYS A 93 -10.61 6.73 -9.73
N THR A 94 -10.60 7.92 -9.15
CA THR A 94 -9.42 8.48 -8.52
C THR A 94 -9.56 8.34 -7.01
N ILE A 95 -8.54 7.77 -6.39
CA ILE A 95 -8.49 7.53 -4.95
C ILE A 95 -7.25 8.23 -4.38
N GLN A 96 -7.43 9.00 -3.32
CA GLN A 96 -6.33 9.65 -2.61
C GLN A 96 -5.66 8.61 -1.71
N CYS A 97 -4.47 8.12 -2.11
CA CYS A 97 -3.65 7.19 -1.35
C CYS A 97 -2.46 7.94 -0.76
N GLY A 98 -2.49 8.19 0.55
CA GLY A 98 -1.52 9.08 1.17
C GLY A 98 -1.63 10.49 0.56
N ASN A 99 -0.54 11.00 0.01
CA ASN A 99 -0.49 12.31 -0.67
C ASN A 99 -0.58 12.20 -2.20
N ARG A 100 -0.82 11.00 -2.72
CA ARG A 100 -0.93 10.74 -4.16
C ARG A 100 -2.34 10.41 -4.57
N LYS A 101 -2.71 10.79 -5.79
CA LYS A 101 -3.94 10.35 -6.42
C LYS A 101 -3.63 9.15 -7.33
N GLU A 102 -4.23 8.01 -7.02
CA GLU A 102 -4.13 6.81 -7.83
C GLU A 102 -5.39 6.62 -8.68
N ILE A 103 -5.21 6.19 -9.92
CA ILE A 103 -6.31 5.99 -10.87
C ILE A 103 -6.56 4.50 -11.04
N PHE A 104 -7.80 4.07 -10.82
CA PHE A 104 -8.21 2.67 -10.95
C PHE A 104 -9.33 2.54 -11.97
N ARG A 105 -9.34 1.43 -12.72
CA ARG A 105 -10.46 1.10 -13.60
C ARG A 105 -11.68 0.66 -12.79
N VAL A 106 -12.86 1.12 -13.19
CA VAL A 106 -14.12 0.88 -12.47
C VAL A 106 -14.78 -0.43 -12.88
N ASP A 107 -14.34 -1.06 -13.96
CA ASP A 107 -14.82 -2.37 -14.42
C ASP A 107 -14.53 -3.50 -13.40
N ASN A 108 -13.63 -3.27 -12.46
CA ASN A 108 -13.35 -4.17 -11.34
C ASN A 108 -13.86 -3.56 -10.04
N SER A 109 -14.47 -4.39 -9.19
CA SER A 109 -14.77 -3.99 -7.83
C SER A 109 -13.46 -3.65 -7.10
N LEU A 110 -13.48 -2.54 -6.36
CA LEU A 110 -12.37 -2.11 -5.54
C LEU A 110 -12.79 -2.04 -4.09
N TYR A 111 -11.88 -2.41 -3.22
CA TYR A 111 -12.08 -2.40 -1.77
C TYR A 111 -10.90 -1.73 -1.09
N LEU A 112 -11.17 -1.03 0.00
CA LEU A 112 -10.17 -0.56 0.93
C LEU A 112 -10.00 -1.63 2.00
N ALA A 113 -8.84 -2.29 2.04
CA ALA A 113 -8.52 -3.28 3.06
C ALA A 113 -7.66 -2.66 4.15
N ILE A 114 -7.98 -2.97 5.40
CA ILE A 114 -7.25 -2.48 6.57
C ILE A 114 -6.27 -3.55 7.01
N PHE A 115 -5.01 -3.17 7.07
CA PHE A 115 -3.91 -4.00 7.51
C PHE A 115 -3.28 -3.44 8.78
N ILE A 116 -2.47 -4.26 9.43
CA ILE A 116 -1.66 -3.87 10.58
C ILE A 116 -0.20 -4.15 10.26
N ILE A 117 0.67 -3.18 10.58
CA ILE A 117 2.09 -3.43 10.77
C ILE A 117 2.25 -3.84 12.23
N PRO A 118 2.64 -5.11 12.51
CA PRO A 118 2.76 -5.57 13.90
C PRO A 118 3.81 -4.80 14.69
N SER A 119 3.60 -4.65 15.99
CA SER A 119 4.59 -4.01 16.84
C SER A 119 5.94 -4.74 16.77
N GLY A 120 7.03 -4.01 16.85
CA GLY A 120 8.39 -4.53 16.72
C GLY A 120 8.88 -4.66 15.28
N CYS A 121 8.03 -4.44 14.29
CA CYS A 121 8.41 -4.54 12.89
C CYS A 121 9.06 -3.26 12.38
N VAL A 122 9.94 -3.41 11.39
CA VAL A 122 10.65 -2.29 10.76
C VAL A 122 9.83 -1.77 9.57
N TYR A 123 9.76 -0.45 9.47
CA TYR A 123 9.09 0.19 8.34
C TYR A 123 9.76 1.50 7.95
N PHE A 124 9.52 1.92 6.71
CA PHE A 124 9.93 3.21 6.19
C PHE A 124 8.71 3.95 5.65
N THR A 125 8.70 5.25 5.81
CA THR A 125 7.68 6.13 5.22
C THR A 125 8.34 7.11 4.27
N ASN A 126 7.61 7.55 3.24
CA ASN A 126 8.06 8.61 2.35
C ASN A 126 7.12 9.83 2.40
N GLU A 127 7.47 10.85 1.64
CA GLU A 127 6.73 12.13 1.61
C GLU A 127 5.31 11.97 1.04
N GLU A 128 5.07 10.90 0.30
CA GLU A 128 3.77 10.63 -0.33
C GLU A 128 2.82 9.82 0.56
N GLY A 129 3.25 9.49 1.79
CA GLY A 129 2.45 8.69 2.70
C GLY A 129 2.43 7.20 2.34
N GLU A 130 3.36 6.76 1.48
CA GLU A 130 3.57 5.35 1.22
C GLU A 130 4.44 4.75 2.31
N ILE A 131 4.11 3.53 2.71
CA ILE A 131 4.84 2.80 3.73
C ILE A 131 5.34 1.49 3.12
N VAL A 132 6.56 1.11 3.45
CA VAL A 132 7.09 -0.21 3.18
C VAL A 132 7.51 -0.84 4.50
N SER A 133 7.06 -2.06 4.76
CA SER A 133 7.32 -2.77 6.01
C SER A 133 7.81 -4.19 5.76
N ASN A 134 8.52 -4.74 6.73
CA ASN A 134 9.05 -6.10 6.64
C ASN A 134 8.00 -7.17 6.97
N LYS A 135 6.91 -6.80 7.64
CA LYS A 135 5.75 -7.66 7.92
C LYS A 135 4.46 -6.89 7.80
N ILE A 136 3.39 -7.59 7.50
CA ILE A 136 2.05 -7.03 7.44
C ILE A 136 1.02 -8.12 7.79
N ARG A 137 -0.14 -7.72 8.29
CA ARG A 137 -1.25 -8.63 8.57
C ARG A 137 -2.57 -8.00 8.13
N TYR A 138 -3.38 -8.74 7.38
CA TYR A 138 -4.73 -8.31 7.04
C TYR A 138 -5.65 -8.48 8.26
N THR A 139 -6.40 -7.44 8.60
CA THR A 139 -7.29 -7.45 9.77
C THR A 139 -8.64 -8.15 9.52
N GLY A 140 -8.98 -8.42 8.29
CA GLY A 140 -10.32 -8.89 7.91
C GLY A 140 -11.34 -7.77 7.78
N LYS A 141 -10.94 -6.52 8.01
CA LYS A 141 -11.82 -5.34 7.86
C LYS A 141 -11.58 -4.69 6.51
N TYR A 142 -12.66 -4.32 5.85
CA TYR A 142 -12.63 -3.71 4.53
C TYR A 142 -13.85 -2.84 4.28
N ILE A 143 -13.72 -1.94 3.31
CA ILE A 143 -14.80 -1.07 2.84
C ILE A 143 -14.87 -1.20 1.32
N LYS A 144 -16.06 -1.44 0.79
CA LYS A 144 -16.27 -1.43 -0.65
C LYS A 144 -16.27 0.00 -1.16
N LEU A 145 -15.47 0.26 -2.18
CA LEU A 145 -15.33 1.58 -2.80
C LEU A 145 -16.30 1.79 -3.97
#